data_d451d1784fb5c6ec63584027fd2c305e
#
_entry.id   d451d1784fb5c6ec63584027fd2c305e
#
_cell.length_a   1.000
_cell.length_b   1.000
_cell.length_c   1.000
_cell.angle_alpha   90.00
_cell.angle_beta   90.00
_cell.angle_gamma   90.00
#
_symmetry.space_group_name_H-M   'P 1'
#
loop_
_entity.id
_entity.type
_entity.pdbx_description
1 polymer ?
#
loop_
_entity_poly.entity_id
_entity_poly.type
_entity_poly.pdbx_seq_one_letter_code
_entity_poly.pdbx_strand_id
1 'polypeptide(L)'
;MIRRDAVSSAIVAGVGGSAENLTPKKQVPTVTKAVRDDKDGSTFGTDVFKNPNMAADSRMDQFIDYQLVGTVAGNINAYSTYRYTFTDILPKSMTPRLGADDKTPVVTVKIGNTEVKTGYTAKYDNDTLTVDFLNLKNCMAEGEIPIPLDGNSKVTVEYQAKLDSSKVCNAD
;
A
#
# COMPACT_ATOMS: atom_id res chain seq x y z
N MET A 1 7.36 24.97 12.41
CA MET A 1 5.90 24.88 12.31
C MET A 1 5.53 23.55 11.72
N ILE A 2 4.81 22.78 12.46
CA ILE A 2 4.36 21.48 11.98
C ILE A 2 3.22 21.70 11.04
N ARG A 3 3.37 21.26 9.84
CA ARG A 3 2.29 21.31 8.90
C ARG A 3 1.24 20.31 9.31
N ARG A 4 0.10 20.81 9.66
CA ARG A 4 -1.05 19.97 9.96
C ARG A 4 -1.81 19.51 8.73
N ASP A 5 -1.37 19.95 7.57
CA ASP A 5 -2.14 19.75 6.36
C ASP A 5 -1.72 18.55 5.57
N ALA A 6 -0.61 17.95 5.89
CA ALA A 6 -0.12 16.84 5.11
C ALA A 6 0.64 15.88 5.99
N VAL A 7 0.17 14.65 6.02
CA VAL A 7 0.91 13.55 6.61
C VAL A 7 1.25 12.58 5.48
N SER A 8 2.51 12.22 5.44
CA SER A 8 2.98 11.24 4.49
C SER A 8 3.42 10.01 5.25
N SER A 9 2.89 8.88 4.89
CA SER A 9 3.26 7.61 5.47
C SER A 9 4.01 6.80 4.44
N ALA A 10 5.19 6.39 4.80
CA ALA A 10 5.94 5.47 3.98
C ALA A 10 5.87 4.08 4.58
N ILE A 11 5.61 3.13 3.73
CA ILE A 11 5.52 1.81 4.18
C ILE A 11 6.74 1.30 4.78
N VAL A 12 7.77 1.59 4.17
CA VAL A 12 8.94 0.92 4.54
C VAL A 12 9.49 1.38 5.80
N ALA A 13 9.01 2.41 6.20
CA ALA A 13 9.86 2.83 7.08
C ALA A 13 9.46 3.50 8.18
N GLY A 14 9.42 3.04 8.90
CA GLY A 14 9.55 3.74 9.98
C GLY A 14 9.12 5.13 9.92
N VAL A 15 8.09 5.15 9.52
CA VAL A 15 7.39 6.25 9.52
C VAL A 15 7.47 6.92 10.79
N GLY A 16 7.40 7.96 10.91
CA GLY A 16 7.04 8.59 12.10
C GLY A 16 8.11 8.86 13.04
N GLY A 17 9.23 8.81 12.60
CA GLY A 17 10.30 9.20 13.47
C GLY A 17 10.15 10.54 14.11
N SER A 18 9.20 11.28 13.71
CA SER A 18 8.99 12.58 14.26
C SER A 18 7.99 12.68 15.36
N ALA A 19 7.57 11.59 15.80
CA ALA A 19 6.57 11.64 16.83
C ALA A 19 7.08 12.06 18.18
N GLU A 20 8.03 12.83 18.18
CA GLU A 20 8.61 13.30 19.36
C GLU A 20 7.68 13.77 20.38
N ASN A 21 6.58 14.10 20.01
CA ASN A 21 5.78 14.71 20.91
C ASN A 21 4.80 13.97 21.54
N LEU A 22 4.89 12.83 21.25
CA LEU A 22 4.40 12.49 22.03
C LEU A 22 3.26 12.39 22.53
N THR A 23 2.59 12.58 21.89
CA THR A 23 1.22 12.28 21.94
C THR A 23 1.02 10.83 21.76
N PRO A 24 -0.09 10.31 22.16
CA PRO A 24 -0.37 8.91 22.22
C PRO A 24 0.00 8.21 20.95
N LYS A 25 0.56 7.04 21.09
CA LYS A 25 0.93 6.14 19.99
C LYS A 25 -0.16 5.94 18.95
N LYS A 26 -1.38 6.21 19.28
CA LYS A 26 -2.53 6.12 18.39
C LYS A 26 -2.51 7.11 17.24
N GLN A 27 -1.63 8.08 17.26
CA GLN A 27 -1.58 9.10 16.23
C GLN A 27 -0.57 8.80 15.13
N VAL A 28 0.27 7.81 15.33
CA VAL A 28 1.28 7.45 14.34
C VAL A 28 0.74 6.40 13.39
N PRO A 29 0.68 6.69 12.09
CA PRO A 29 0.27 5.70 11.11
C PRO A 29 1.25 4.54 11.06
N THR A 30 0.72 3.35 10.86
CA THR A 30 1.50 2.13 10.66
C THR A 30 1.03 1.44 9.40
N VAL A 31 1.86 0.54 8.89
CA VAL A 31 1.51 -0.26 7.72
C VAL A 31 2.00 -1.69 7.89
N THR A 32 1.22 -2.61 7.38
CA THR A 32 1.59 -4.02 7.30
C THR A 32 1.48 -4.48 5.85
N LYS A 33 2.33 -5.41 5.46
CA LYS A 33 2.27 -6.05 4.15
C LYS A 33 2.01 -7.54 4.36
N ALA A 34 1.12 -8.08 3.57
CA ALA A 34 0.76 -9.49 3.60
C ALA A 34 0.74 -10.06 2.18
N VAL A 35 0.84 -11.36 2.07
CA VAL A 35 0.74 -12.06 0.81
C VAL A 35 -0.29 -13.18 0.94
N ARG A 36 -0.92 -13.52 -0.15
CA ARG A 36 -1.82 -14.65 -0.22
C ARG A 36 -1.23 -15.69 -1.15
N ASP A 37 -1.06 -16.91 -0.64
CA ASP A 37 -0.59 -18.03 -1.44
C ASP A 37 -1.78 -18.62 -2.22
N ASP A 38 -1.56 -18.95 -3.47
CA ASP A 38 -2.55 -19.60 -4.32
C ASP A 38 -3.00 -20.96 -3.81
N LYS A 39 -2.17 -21.62 -3.03
CA LYS A 39 -2.44 -22.99 -2.58
C LYS A 39 -3.41 -23.06 -1.42
N ASP A 40 -3.44 -22.04 -0.59
CA ASP A 40 -4.27 -22.02 0.61
C ASP A 40 -5.55 -21.21 0.49
N GLY A 41 -5.69 -20.59 -0.61
CA GLY A 41 -7.00 -20.20 -1.19
C GLY A 41 -7.72 -19.04 -0.59
N SER A 42 -7.41 -18.46 0.54
CA SER A 42 -8.37 -17.46 1.00
C SER A 42 -7.92 -16.34 1.92
N THR A 43 -6.81 -16.43 2.59
CA THR A 43 -6.45 -15.42 3.58
C THR A 43 -5.07 -14.84 3.35
N PHE A 44 -4.95 -13.53 3.53
CA PHE A 44 -3.64 -12.89 3.56
C PHE A 44 -2.94 -13.19 4.87
N GLY A 45 -1.72 -13.72 4.78
CA GLY A 45 -0.89 -14.02 5.93
C GLY A 45 0.27 -13.05 6.08
N THR A 46 0.63 -12.78 7.31
CA THR A 46 1.74 -11.87 7.61
C THR A 46 3.08 -12.58 7.74
N ASP A 47 3.07 -13.90 7.73
CA ASP A 47 4.26 -14.71 8.03
C ASP A 47 5.29 -14.74 6.90
N VAL A 48 4.95 -14.21 5.75
CA VAL A 48 5.82 -14.16 4.59
C VAL A 48 7.11 -13.42 4.85
N PHE A 49 7.05 -12.42 5.69
CA PHE A 49 8.25 -11.64 6.02
C PHE A 49 9.16 -12.32 7.02
N LYS A 50 8.67 -13.33 7.69
CA LYS A 50 9.47 -14.15 8.60
C LYS A 50 10.20 -15.27 7.88
N ASN A 51 9.76 -15.59 6.68
CA ASN A 51 10.35 -16.66 5.90
C ASN A 51 10.71 -16.15 4.50
N PRO A 52 11.94 -15.69 4.32
CA PRO A 52 12.40 -15.19 3.03
C PRO A 52 12.36 -16.26 1.92
N ASN A 53 12.20 -17.51 2.29
CA ASN A 53 12.11 -18.59 1.31
C ASN A 53 10.69 -18.75 0.73
N MET A 54 9.68 -18.11 1.28
CA MET A 54 8.34 -18.20 0.70
C MET A 54 8.23 -17.54 -0.66
N ALA A 55 9.04 -16.51 -0.91
CA ALA A 55 9.15 -15.95 -2.25
C ALA A 55 9.81 -16.92 -3.24
N ALA A 56 10.60 -17.88 -2.75
CA ALA A 56 11.28 -18.85 -3.59
C ALA A 56 10.36 -20.00 -4.03
N ASP A 57 9.27 -20.22 -3.32
CA ASP A 57 8.29 -21.22 -3.69
C ASP A 57 7.26 -20.71 -4.70
N SER A 58 7.32 -19.42 -5.02
CA SER A 58 6.46 -18.85 -6.04
C SER A 58 6.87 -19.37 -7.41
N ARG A 59 5.90 -19.85 -8.16
CA ARG A 59 6.16 -20.25 -9.53
C ARG A 59 6.56 -19.04 -10.36
N MET A 60 7.57 -19.23 -11.22
CA MET A 60 7.99 -18.22 -12.14
C MET A 60 6.83 -17.75 -13.01
N ASP A 61 6.72 -16.45 -13.22
CA ASP A 61 5.70 -15.82 -14.07
C ASP A 61 4.25 -16.02 -13.62
N GLN A 62 4.05 -16.43 -12.36
CA GLN A 62 2.72 -16.51 -11.77
C GLN A 62 2.45 -15.31 -10.87
N PHE A 63 1.32 -14.65 -11.07
CA PHE A 63 0.92 -13.52 -10.22
C PHE A 63 0.46 -13.99 -8.85
N ILE A 64 0.95 -13.30 -7.83
CA ILE A 64 0.64 -13.54 -6.43
C ILE A 64 -0.01 -12.27 -5.87
N ASP A 65 -1.00 -12.42 -5.01
CA ASP A 65 -1.69 -11.30 -4.40
C ASP A 65 -0.95 -10.77 -3.18
N TYR A 66 -0.75 -9.46 -3.17
CA TYR A 66 -0.18 -8.72 -2.04
C TYR A 66 -1.18 -7.72 -1.50
N GLN A 67 -1.12 -7.50 -0.21
CA GLN A 67 -1.99 -6.56 0.49
C GLN A 67 -1.17 -5.66 1.40
N LEU A 68 -1.36 -4.36 1.27
CA LEU A 68 -0.81 -3.35 2.17
C LEU A 68 -1.97 -2.78 2.98
N VAL A 69 -1.85 -2.82 4.30
CA VAL A 69 -2.86 -2.23 5.18
C VAL A 69 -2.21 -1.16 6.02
N GLY A 70 -2.68 0.06 5.83
CA GLY A 70 -2.20 1.21 6.56
C GLY A 70 -3.24 1.75 7.52
N THR A 71 -2.79 2.22 8.68
CA THR A 71 -3.63 2.97 9.62
C THR A 71 -3.44 4.46 9.38
N VAL A 72 -4.35 5.26 9.87
CA VAL A 72 -4.25 6.72 9.80
C VAL A 72 -4.00 7.30 11.19
N ALA A 73 -3.66 8.58 11.23
CA ALA A 73 -3.51 9.25 12.53
C ALA A 73 -4.83 9.24 13.28
N GLY A 74 -4.77 8.94 14.58
CA GLY A 74 -5.98 8.91 15.43
C GLY A 74 -6.74 10.23 15.46
N ASN A 75 -6.05 11.33 15.22
CA ASN A 75 -6.62 12.67 15.17
C ASN A 75 -6.81 13.19 13.73
N ILE A 76 -7.03 12.31 12.78
CA ILE A 76 -7.15 12.68 11.36
C ILE A 76 -8.16 13.80 11.13
N ASN A 77 -9.19 13.87 11.94
CA ASN A 77 -10.21 14.89 11.80
C ASN A 77 -9.73 16.31 12.15
N ALA A 78 -8.58 16.43 12.82
CA ALA A 78 -7.97 17.72 13.10
C ALA A 78 -7.24 18.32 11.89
N TYR A 79 -7.05 17.53 10.83
CA TYR A 79 -6.38 17.97 9.63
C TYR A 79 -7.40 18.39 8.56
N SER A 80 -7.19 19.50 7.92
CA SER A 80 -8.02 19.91 6.78
C SER A 80 -7.69 19.10 5.54
N THR A 81 -6.41 18.77 5.36
CA THR A 81 -5.89 17.96 4.28
C THR A 81 -5.00 16.88 4.86
N TYR A 82 -5.15 15.67 4.38
CA TYR A 82 -4.35 14.55 4.85
C TYR A 82 -3.71 13.82 3.68
N ARG A 83 -2.45 14.13 3.43
CA ARG A 83 -1.69 13.44 2.38
C ARG A 83 -1.25 12.07 2.89
N TYR A 84 -1.40 11.06 2.05
CA TYR A 84 -1.11 9.68 2.40
C TYR A 84 -0.47 8.98 1.23
N THR A 85 0.66 8.31 1.45
CA THR A 85 1.39 7.66 0.37
C THR A 85 1.84 6.27 0.82
N PHE A 86 1.53 5.26 0.02
CA PHE A 86 2.15 3.95 0.15
C PHE A 86 3.34 3.89 -0.79
N THR A 87 4.47 3.44 -0.28
CA THR A 87 5.68 3.18 -1.07
C THR A 87 6.15 1.77 -0.80
N ASP A 88 6.18 0.94 -1.82
CA ASP A 88 6.58 -0.45 -1.71
C ASP A 88 7.68 -0.74 -2.72
N ILE A 89 8.87 -1.02 -2.22
CA ILE A 89 10.02 -1.35 -3.05
C ILE A 89 10.00 -2.85 -3.30
N LEU A 90 9.77 -3.23 -4.54
CA LEU A 90 9.76 -4.63 -4.95
C LEU A 90 11.17 -5.12 -5.23
N PRO A 91 11.45 -6.41 -5.02
CA PRO A 91 12.70 -7.00 -5.49
C PRO A 91 12.87 -6.81 -6.99
N LYS A 92 14.11 -6.66 -7.44
CA LYS A 92 14.39 -6.44 -8.86
C LYS A 92 13.91 -7.56 -9.78
N SER A 93 13.77 -8.76 -9.22
CA SER A 93 13.27 -9.93 -9.92
C SER A 93 11.74 -9.94 -10.07
N MET A 94 11.03 -9.02 -9.46
CA MET A 94 9.58 -9.00 -9.46
C MET A 94 9.02 -7.88 -10.33
N THR A 95 7.85 -8.13 -10.89
CA THR A 95 7.10 -7.15 -11.67
C THR A 95 5.64 -7.14 -11.22
N PRO A 96 5.08 -5.99 -10.90
CA PRO A 96 3.67 -5.90 -10.59
C PRO A 96 2.82 -6.07 -11.85
N ARG A 97 1.57 -6.45 -11.66
CA ARG A 97 0.62 -6.47 -12.77
C ARG A 97 0.35 -5.04 -13.23
N LEU A 98 0.55 -4.81 -14.53
CA LEU A 98 0.32 -3.51 -15.16
C LEU A 98 -0.98 -3.51 -15.95
N GLY A 99 -1.55 -2.33 -16.11
CA GLY A 99 -2.73 -2.13 -16.93
C GLY A 99 -2.43 -2.21 -18.43
N ALA A 100 -3.41 -1.82 -19.24
CA ALA A 100 -3.32 -1.89 -20.69
C ALA A 100 -2.25 -0.96 -21.28
N ASP A 101 -1.81 0.02 -20.53
CA ASP A 101 -0.73 0.94 -20.94
C ASP A 101 0.68 0.39 -20.69
N ASP A 102 0.80 -0.80 -20.10
CA ASP A 102 2.04 -1.43 -19.69
C ASP A 102 2.92 -0.56 -18.75
N LYS A 103 2.32 0.38 -18.08
CA LYS A 103 3.03 1.32 -17.20
C LYS A 103 2.37 1.48 -15.84
N THR A 104 1.06 1.63 -15.81
CA THR A 104 0.33 1.87 -14.57
C THR A 104 0.04 0.56 -13.86
N PRO A 105 0.45 0.42 -12.60
CA PRO A 105 0.15 -0.80 -11.87
C PRO A 105 -1.35 -0.91 -11.58
N VAL A 106 -1.86 -2.12 -11.65
CA VAL A 106 -3.25 -2.41 -11.31
C VAL A 106 -3.35 -2.58 -9.81
N VAL A 107 -4.06 -1.67 -9.16
CA VAL A 107 -4.26 -1.71 -7.71
C VAL A 107 -5.73 -1.61 -7.37
N THR A 108 -6.12 -2.24 -6.27
CA THR A 108 -7.43 -2.07 -5.67
C THR A 108 -7.25 -1.39 -4.33
N VAL A 109 -7.89 -0.26 -4.14
CA VAL A 109 -7.80 0.52 -2.91
C VAL A 109 -9.11 0.48 -2.17
N LYS A 110 -9.06 0.27 -0.86
CA LYS A 110 -10.22 0.29 0.01
C LYS A 110 -9.96 1.15 1.23
N ILE A 111 -10.98 1.82 1.70
CA ILE A 111 -11.01 2.45 3.02
C ILE A 111 -12.07 1.70 3.82
N GLY A 112 -11.65 1.02 4.87
CA GLY A 112 -12.51 0.05 5.53
C GLY A 112 -12.89 -1.06 4.54
N ASN A 113 -14.18 -1.28 4.36
CA ASN A 113 -14.71 -2.24 3.39
C ASN A 113 -15.16 -1.60 2.08
N THR A 114 -14.97 -0.30 1.92
CA THR A 114 -15.45 0.45 0.78
C THR A 114 -14.33 0.65 -0.25
N GLU A 115 -14.57 0.22 -1.48
CA GLU A 115 -13.61 0.41 -2.56
C GLU A 115 -13.53 1.88 -2.96
N VAL A 116 -12.29 2.38 -3.06
CA VAL A 116 -12.03 3.75 -3.51
C VAL A 116 -11.92 3.74 -5.02
N LYS A 117 -12.72 4.56 -5.67
CA LYS A 117 -12.70 4.69 -7.14
C LYS A 117 -11.89 5.90 -7.60
N THR A 118 -11.90 6.97 -6.83
CA THR A 118 -11.16 8.20 -7.15
C THR A 118 -10.46 8.76 -5.91
N GLY A 119 -9.45 9.56 -6.14
CA GLY A 119 -8.72 10.25 -5.06
C GLY A 119 -7.31 9.73 -4.84
N TYR A 120 -6.82 8.87 -5.71
CA TYR A 120 -5.45 8.37 -5.64
C TYR A 120 -4.84 8.20 -7.02
N THR A 121 -3.52 8.11 -7.05
CA THR A 121 -2.76 7.72 -8.24
C THR A 121 -1.86 6.54 -7.90
N ALA A 122 -1.62 5.67 -8.84
CA ALA A 122 -0.72 4.54 -8.70
C ALA A 122 0.39 4.63 -9.75
N LYS A 123 1.62 4.40 -9.32
CA LYS A 123 2.79 4.48 -10.19
C LYS A 123 3.76 3.36 -9.87
N TYR A 124 4.40 2.83 -10.87
CA TYR A 124 5.50 1.88 -10.72
C TYR A 124 6.71 2.39 -11.50
N ASP A 125 7.80 2.66 -10.80
CA ASP A 125 9.03 3.17 -11.38
C ASP A 125 10.22 2.78 -10.51
N ASN A 126 11.32 2.40 -11.12
CA ASN A 126 12.54 1.97 -10.41
C ASN A 126 12.25 0.94 -9.31
N ASP A 127 11.55 -0.11 -9.65
CA ASP A 127 11.15 -1.19 -8.74
C ASP A 127 10.27 -0.74 -7.57
N THR A 128 9.77 0.48 -7.62
CA THR A 128 8.98 1.06 -6.54
C THR A 128 7.53 1.26 -6.97
N LEU A 129 6.63 0.63 -6.23
CA LEU A 129 5.20 0.84 -6.36
C LEU A 129 4.80 1.97 -5.41
N THR A 130 4.20 3.00 -5.94
CA THR A 130 3.72 4.14 -5.15
C THR A 130 2.22 4.32 -5.39
N VAL A 131 1.47 4.39 -4.30
CA VAL A 131 0.05 4.77 -4.33
C VAL A 131 -0.09 6.03 -3.51
N ASP A 132 -0.40 7.13 -4.17
CA ASP A 132 -0.39 8.46 -3.58
C ASP A 132 -1.80 9.05 -3.50
N PHE A 133 -2.15 9.52 -2.31
CA PHE A 133 -3.38 10.22 -2.02
C PHE A 133 -3.00 11.65 -1.67
N LEU A 134 -3.25 12.60 -2.54
CA LEU A 134 -2.98 14.01 -2.26
C LEU A 134 -3.79 14.51 -1.07
N ASN A 135 -5.01 14.02 -0.96
CA ASN A 135 -5.83 14.23 0.22
C ASN A 135 -6.73 13.00 0.42
N LEU A 136 -6.40 12.19 1.40
CA LEU A 136 -7.15 10.98 1.69
C LEU A 136 -8.63 11.27 1.98
N LYS A 137 -8.93 12.45 2.47
CA LYS A 137 -10.30 12.85 2.77
C LYS A 137 -11.16 13.07 1.54
N ASN A 138 -10.55 13.21 0.37
CA ASN A 138 -11.27 13.42 -0.89
C ASN A 138 -11.53 12.14 -1.66
N CYS A 139 -11.21 10.99 -1.07
CA CYS A 139 -11.49 9.72 -1.72
C CYS A 139 -12.98 9.48 -1.83
N MET A 140 -13.37 8.94 -2.98
CA MET A 140 -14.77 8.65 -3.27
C MET A 140 -14.95 7.21 -3.73
N ALA A 141 -16.07 6.64 -3.32
CA ALA A 141 -16.55 5.36 -3.82
C ALA A 141 -17.22 5.51 -5.18
N GLU A 142 -17.71 4.42 -5.71
CA GLU A 142 -18.45 4.44 -6.97
C GLU A 142 -19.66 5.36 -6.87
N GLY A 143 -19.91 6.11 -7.94
CA GLY A 143 -21.00 7.10 -7.94
C GLY A 143 -20.62 8.40 -7.24
N GLU A 144 -19.35 8.67 -7.06
CA GLU A 144 -18.83 9.87 -6.42
C GLU A 144 -19.33 10.06 -4.97
N ILE A 145 -19.49 8.95 -4.28
CA ILE A 145 -19.94 8.96 -2.89
C ILE A 145 -18.73 9.16 -1.98
N PRO A 146 -18.71 10.20 -1.15
CA PRO A 146 -17.61 10.41 -0.20
C PRO A 146 -17.49 9.25 0.79
N ILE A 147 -16.26 8.90 1.13
CA ILE A 147 -15.98 7.82 2.08
C ILE A 147 -15.65 8.45 3.43
N PRO A 148 -16.40 8.13 4.48
CA PRO A 148 -16.10 8.67 5.81
C PRO A 148 -14.78 8.15 6.34
N LEU A 149 -14.03 9.03 7.00
CA LEU A 149 -12.76 8.73 7.63
C LEU A 149 -12.78 9.15 9.08
N ASP A 150 -12.21 8.30 9.92
CA ASP A 150 -11.95 8.62 11.32
C ASP A 150 -10.59 8.03 11.75
N GLY A 151 -10.22 8.22 12.99
CA GLY A 151 -8.94 7.74 13.51
C GLY A 151 -8.80 6.22 13.56
N ASN A 152 -9.86 5.47 13.34
CA ASN A 152 -9.85 4.01 13.29
C ASN A 152 -9.90 3.46 11.88
N SER A 153 -9.96 4.33 10.88
CA SER A 153 -10.02 3.90 9.48
C SER A 153 -8.72 3.21 9.06
N LYS A 154 -8.87 2.21 8.21
CA LYS A 154 -7.73 1.52 7.59
C LYS A 154 -7.80 1.68 6.09
N VAL A 155 -6.65 1.94 5.50
CA VAL A 155 -6.50 2.04 4.04
C VAL A 155 -5.81 0.79 3.55
N THR A 156 -6.43 0.10 2.63
CA THR A 156 -5.91 -1.16 2.08
C THR A 156 -5.61 -0.99 0.61
N VAL A 157 -4.41 -1.40 0.20
CA VAL A 157 -4.01 -1.48 -1.19
C VAL A 157 -3.71 -2.93 -1.52
N GLU A 158 -4.39 -3.46 -2.52
CA GLU A 158 -4.14 -4.81 -3.03
C GLU A 158 -3.58 -4.72 -4.44
N TYR A 159 -2.56 -5.50 -4.71
CA TYR A 159 -1.97 -5.59 -6.02
C TYR A 159 -1.42 -7.00 -6.25
N GLN A 160 -1.14 -7.33 -7.49
CA GLN A 160 -0.52 -8.59 -7.87
C GLN A 160 0.88 -8.34 -8.41
N ALA A 161 1.81 -9.24 -8.11
CA ALA A 161 3.14 -9.22 -8.67
C ALA A 161 3.61 -10.65 -8.94
N LYS A 162 4.51 -10.77 -9.90
CA LYS A 162 5.09 -12.06 -10.28
C LYS A 162 6.61 -12.01 -10.19
N LEU A 163 7.21 -13.17 -9.97
CA LEU A 163 8.63 -13.37 -10.17
C LEU A 163 8.86 -13.45 -11.67
N ASP A 164 9.54 -12.47 -12.23
CA ASP A 164 9.64 -12.28 -13.68
C ASP A 164 10.88 -12.98 -14.22
N SER A 165 10.66 -14.00 -15.03
CA SER A 165 11.75 -14.79 -15.64
C SER A 165 12.69 -13.94 -16.48
N SER A 166 12.17 -12.90 -17.14
CA SER A 166 12.98 -12.02 -17.96
C SER A 166 13.96 -11.18 -17.14
N LYS A 167 13.62 -10.90 -15.89
CA LYS A 167 14.48 -10.14 -14.98
C LYS A 167 15.47 -11.02 -14.24
N VAL A 168 15.12 -12.27 -14.00
CA VAL A 168 16.00 -13.22 -13.30
C VAL A 168 17.17 -13.64 -14.18
N CYS A 169 16.93 -13.80 -15.47
CA CYS A 169 17.97 -14.20 -16.42
C CYS A 169 19.03 -13.12 -16.68
N ASN A 170 18.74 -11.89 -16.30
CA ASN A 170 19.63 -10.76 -16.52
C ASN A 170 20.36 -10.31 -15.24
N ALA A 171 20.32 -11.13 -14.23
CA ALA A 171 20.95 -10.80 -12.94
C ALA A 171 22.42 -11.23 -12.85
N ASP A 172 23.05 -11.50 -13.95
CA ASP A 172 24.47 -11.79 -14.02
C ASP A 172 25.30 -10.50 -14.14
#